data_2eb57aab938dc09b18731fb2162d199b
#
_entry.id   2eb57aab938dc09b18731fb2162d199b
#
_cell.length_a   1.000
_cell.length_b   1.000
_cell.length_c   1.000
_cell.angle_alpha   90.00
_cell.angle_beta   90.00
_cell.angle_gamma   90.00
#
_symmetry.space_group_name_H-M   'P 1'
#
loop_
_entity.id
_entity.type
_entity.pdbx_description
1 polymer ?
#
loop_
_entity_poly.entity_id
_entity_poly.type
_entity_poly.pdbx_seq_one_letter_code
_entity_poly.pdbx_strand_id
1 'polypeptide(L)'
;MKYVKMLCLAAVAAAALMAFVGASTASATVLCSEPGTGSPTGTTCSASQAYKTGQAIQGVSEGNLVLTTGSEFTEITCKTGTVEGTLENEGSATETVIVDSAKASDISWGECSTPNGACTVTTVAAGTLEMHWIEGTHNGTLTGNGTIVTSNCASVFGNIHCEYEAASEDLGTLTGGNPATADFESTPINLRATSALCPSVPKWDAKYEIAALAPVYVTGHT
;
A
#
# COMPACT_ATOMS: atom_id res chain seq x y z
N MET A 1 -48.35 28.58 3.53
CA MET A 1 -47.04 29.22 3.76
C MET A 1 -46.13 28.52 4.78
N LYS A 2 -46.59 27.59 5.63
CA LYS A 2 -45.75 26.85 6.59
C LYS A 2 -44.86 25.77 5.94
N TYR A 3 -45.31 25.14 4.86
CA TYR A 3 -44.61 24.06 4.20
C TYR A 3 -43.43 24.52 3.33
N VAL A 4 -43.46 25.74 2.79
CA VAL A 4 -42.35 26.29 1.97
C VAL A 4 -41.12 26.58 2.82
N LYS A 5 -41.28 27.00 4.08
CA LYS A 5 -40.15 27.22 4.98
C LYS A 5 -39.45 25.92 5.42
N MET A 6 -40.21 24.81 5.54
CA MET A 6 -39.63 23.51 5.85
C MET A 6 -38.85 22.90 4.69
N LEU A 7 -39.31 23.09 3.44
CA LEU A 7 -38.63 22.63 2.25
C LEU A 7 -37.29 23.34 2.00
N CYS A 8 -37.22 24.65 2.28
CA CYS A 8 -35.97 25.41 2.18
C CYS A 8 -34.90 24.98 3.21
N LEU A 9 -35.33 24.65 4.45
CA LEU A 9 -34.42 24.17 5.49
C LEU A 9 -33.88 22.76 5.19
N ALA A 10 -34.71 21.87 4.62
CA ALA A 10 -34.27 20.54 4.23
C ALA A 10 -33.28 20.57 3.04
N ALA A 11 -33.48 21.49 2.07
CA ALA A 11 -32.57 21.66 0.94
C ALA A 11 -31.20 22.21 1.35
N VAL A 12 -31.16 23.13 2.32
CA VAL A 12 -29.89 23.67 2.85
C VAL A 12 -29.15 22.64 3.68
N ALA A 13 -29.84 21.81 4.47
CA ALA A 13 -29.22 20.71 5.20
C ALA A 13 -28.67 19.60 4.28
N ALA A 14 -29.38 19.29 3.20
CA ALA A 14 -28.90 18.31 2.19
C ALA A 14 -27.68 18.84 1.41
N ALA A 15 -27.65 20.15 1.07
CA ALA A 15 -26.49 20.76 0.42
C ALA A 15 -25.26 20.84 1.35
N ALA A 16 -25.46 21.07 2.64
CA ALA A 16 -24.38 21.05 3.62
C ALA A 16 -23.83 19.64 3.85
N LEU A 17 -24.67 18.60 3.82
CA LEU A 17 -24.24 17.20 3.94
C LEU A 17 -23.49 16.71 2.68
N MET A 18 -23.84 17.20 1.49
CA MET A 18 -23.11 16.85 0.26
C MET A 18 -21.74 17.56 0.17
N ALA A 19 -21.52 18.66 0.87
CA ALA A 19 -20.23 19.33 0.94
C ALA A 19 -19.20 18.57 1.81
N PHE A 20 -19.64 17.62 2.66
CA PHE A 20 -18.76 16.77 3.46
C PHE A 20 -18.50 15.37 2.86
N VAL A 21 -19.21 14.99 1.78
CA VAL A 21 -19.08 13.68 1.12
C VAL A 21 -18.53 13.86 -0.29
N GLY A 22 -17.42 14.59 -0.45
CA GLY A 22 -16.93 14.77 -1.80
C GLY A 22 -15.69 15.60 -2.00
N ALA A 23 -14.96 15.89 -0.96
CA ALA A 23 -13.58 16.28 -1.10
C ALA A 23 -12.73 15.04 -0.78
N SER A 24 -12.65 14.07 -1.70
CA SER A 24 -11.36 13.43 -1.90
C SER A 24 -10.43 14.59 -2.28
N THR A 25 -9.83 15.22 -1.31
CA THR A 25 -8.65 16.04 -1.56
C THR A 25 -7.71 15.10 -2.29
N ALA A 26 -7.52 15.34 -3.61
CA ALA A 26 -6.38 14.77 -4.29
C ALA A 26 -5.21 15.13 -3.40
N SER A 27 -4.70 14.16 -2.65
CA SER A 27 -3.70 14.46 -1.64
C SER A 27 -2.42 14.70 -2.41
N ALA A 28 -2.06 15.96 -2.49
CA ALA A 28 -0.78 16.40 -2.99
C ALA A 28 0.30 15.51 -2.37
N THR A 29 1.12 14.87 -3.19
CA THR A 29 2.17 13.98 -2.70
C THR A 29 3.40 14.09 -3.58
N VAL A 30 4.56 14.24 -2.95
CA VAL A 30 5.88 14.21 -3.61
C VAL A 30 6.83 13.41 -2.73
N LEU A 31 7.70 12.60 -3.33
CA LEU A 31 8.82 11.98 -2.63
C LEU A 31 10.04 12.88 -2.66
N CYS A 32 10.64 13.10 -1.51
CA CYS A 32 11.73 14.02 -1.29
C CYS A 32 12.96 13.32 -0.70
N SER A 33 14.16 13.72 -1.11
CA SER A 33 15.42 13.22 -0.55
C SER A 33 15.82 13.88 0.77
N GLU A 34 15.09 14.90 1.21
CA GLU A 34 15.28 15.56 2.50
C GLU A 34 13.92 15.78 3.18
N PRO A 35 13.91 15.96 4.50
CA PRO A 35 12.67 16.30 5.21
C PRO A 35 12.09 17.59 4.61
N GLY A 36 10.85 17.52 4.16
CA GLY A 36 10.15 18.68 3.63
C GLY A 36 10.00 19.77 4.68
N THR A 37 9.87 21.00 4.23
CA THR A 37 9.66 22.19 5.06
C THR A 37 8.20 22.66 5.00
N GLY A 38 7.87 23.75 5.68
CA GLY A 38 6.55 24.37 5.62
C GLY A 38 5.70 24.13 6.87
N SER A 39 4.48 24.67 6.83
CA SER A 39 3.49 24.53 7.89
C SER A 39 2.12 24.23 7.26
N PRO A 40 1.54 23.07 7.53
CA PRO A 40 2.02 22.03 8.47
C PRO A 40 3.34 21.37 8.06
N THR A 41 4.01 20.68 9.00
CA THR A 41 5.31 20.03 8.78
C THR A 41 5.27 19.10 7.56
N GLY A 42 6.33 19.15 6.73
CA GLY A 42 6.45 18.29 5.55
C GLY A 42 5.61 18.75 4.35
N THR A 43 5.04 19.96 4.36
CA THR A 43 4.19 20.42 3.27
C THR A 43 4.94 20.60 1.96
N THR A 44 6.20 21.06 1.98
CA THR A 44 6.92 21.47 0.77
C THR A 44 8.25 20.73 0.62
N CYS A 45 8.49 20.14 -0.54
CA CYS A 45 9.78 19.64 -1.02
C CYS A 45 10.42 20.66 -1.96
N SER A 46 11.72 20.86 -1.86
CA SER A 46 12.46 21.63 -2.88
C SER A 46 12.47 20.85 -4.21
N ALA A 47 12.24 21.52 -5.33
CA ALA A 47 12.23 20.90 -6.65
C ALA A 47 13.55 20.18 -7.03
N SER A 48 14.68 20.61 -6.45
CA SER A 48 15.99 19.97 -6.62
C SER A 48 16.15 18.69 -5.78
N GLN A 49 15.30 18.48 -4.79
CA GLN A 49 15.32 17.37 -3.87
C GLN A 49 14.18 16.36 -4.13
N ALA A 50 13.21 16.76 -4.97
CA ALA A 50 12.13 15.89 -5.40
C ALA A 50 12.66 14.79 -6.32
N TYR A 51 12.26 13.55 -6.03
CA TYR A 51 12.56 12.41 -6.87
C TYR A 51 11.81 12.47 -8.20
N LYS A 52 12.41 11.90 -9.24
CA LYS A 52 11.96 12.07 -10.63
C LYS A 52 11.37 10.77 -11.17
N THR A 53 10.45 10.93 -12.12
CA THR A 53 9.92 9.80 -12.92
C THR A 53 11.05 8.93 -13.46
N GLY A 54 10.86 7.63 -13.42
CA GLY A 54 11.82 6.62 -13.87
C GLY A 54 12.90 6.24 -12.86
N GLN A 55 12.94 6.87 -11.68
CA GLN A 55 13.85 6.45 -10.62
C GLN A 55 13.37 5.15 -9.99
N ALA A 56 14.30 4.20 -9.82
CA ALA A 56 14.02 2.93 -9.18
C ALA A 56 13.87 3.09 -7.68
N ILE A 57 12.92 2.36 -7.11
CA ILE A 57 12.73 2.18 -5.67
C ILE A 57 12.74 0.70 -5.35
N GLN A 58 13.37 0.32 -4.25
CA GLN A 58 13.42 -1.07 -3.80
C GLN A 58 13.13 -1.13 -2.30
N GLY A 59 12.21 -2.00 -1.93
CA GLY A 59 11.96 -2.42 -0.55
C GLY A 59 12.54 -3.80 -0.31
N VAL A 60 13.24 -3.96 0.81
CA VAL A 60 13.76 -5.25 1.30
C VAL A 60 13.10 -5.55 2.64
N SER A 61 12.58 -6.77 2.81
CA SER A 61 11.88 -7.12 4.04
C SER A 61 12.76 -7.02 5.28
N GLU A 62 12.22 -6.39 6.32
CA GLU A 62 12.79 -6.32 7.66
C GLU A 62 12.05 -7.33 8.55
N GLY A 63 12.61 -8.53 8.69
CA GLY A 63 11.96 -9.63 9.40
C GLY A 63 11.03 -10.48 8.54
N ASN A 64 10.16 -11.23 9.18
CA ASN A 64 9.24 -12.15 8.52
C ASN A 64 8.08 -11.39 7.87
N LEU A 65 7.64 -11.91 6.74
CA LEU A 65 6.42 -11.52 6.05
C LEU A 65 5.35 -12.57 6.37
N VAL A 66 4.22 -12.16 6.92
CA VAL A 66 3.22 -13.10 7.43
C VAL A 66 1.88 -12.87 6.76
N LEU A 67 1.33 -13.89 6.14
CA LEU A 67 -0.04 -13.94 5.70
C LEU A 67 -0.85 -14.74 6.72
N THR A 68 -1.57 -14.03 7.58
CA THR A 68 -2.43 -14.64 8.59
C THR A 68 -3.81 -14.91 8.01
N THR A 69 -4.30 -16.08 8.28
CA THR A 69 -5.63 -16.49 7.89
C THR A 69 -6.41 -16.81 9.16
N GLY A 70 -7.70 -16.55 9.16
CA GLY A 70 -8.55 -16.70 10.35
C GLY A 70 -8.65 -18.14 10.90
N SER A 71 -7.86 -19.08 10.38
CA SER A 71 -7.74 -20.44 10.88
C SER A 71 -6.27 -20.78 11.14
N GLU A 72 -5.95 -21.36 12.28
CA GLU A 72 -4.58 -21.74 12.69
C GLU A 72 -3.83 -22.66 11.70
N PHE A 73 -4.50 -23.14 10.65
CA PHE A 73 -3.94 -24.10 9.70
C PHE A 73 -3.24 -23.47 8.48
N THR A 74 -3.31 -22.16 8.31
CA THR A 74 -2.94 -21.53 7.04
C THR A 74 -2.14 -20.22 7.17
N GLU A 75 -1.47 -20.00 8.30
CA GLU A 75 -0.48 -18.94 8.38
C GLU A 75 0.70 -19.26 7.45
N ILE A 76 0.99 -18.36 6.51
CA ILE A 76 2.15 -18.46 5.63
C ILE A 76 3.17 -17.45 6.12
N THR A 77 4.35 -17.93 6.49
CA THR A 77 5.49 -17.10 6.87
C THR A 77 6.58 -17.22 5.82
N CYS A 78 6.99 -16.09 5.22
CA CYS A 78 8.19 -15.99 4.38
C CYS A 78 9.27 -15.22 5.14
N LYS A 79 10.52 -15.72 5.11
CA LYS A 79 11.63 -15.08 5.85
C LYS A 79 12.22 -13.89 5.12
N THR A 80 12.09 -13.85 3.81
CA THR A 80 12.62 -12.77 2.98
C THR A 80 11.61 -12.37 1.91
N GLY A 81 11.68 -11.11 1.49
CA GLY A 81 10.94 -10.60 0.36
C GLY A 81 11.55 -9.31 -0.16
N THR A 82 11.41 -9.08 -1.45
CA THR A 82 11.80 -7.81 -2.09
C THR A 82 10.66 -7.31 -2.93
N VAL A 83 10.55 -5.99 -3.00
CA VAL A 83 9.64 -5.29 -3.90
C VAL A 83 10.46 -4.25 -4.65
N GLU A 84 10.47 -4.32 -5.97
CA GLU A 84 11.14 -3.37 -6.85
C GLU A 84 10.10 -2.68 -7.72
N GLY A 85 10.36 -1.41 -8.04
CA GLY A 85 9.50 -0.63 -8.92
C GLY A 85 10.19 0.63 -9.40
N THR A 86 9.49 1.38 -10.22
CA THR A 86 9.92 2.68 -10.72
C THR A 86 8.83 3.73 -10.47
N LEU A 87 9.25 4.96 -10.21
CA LEU A 87 8.32 6.08 -10.09
C LEU A 87 7.73 6.37 -11.47
N GLU A 88 6.41 6.24 -11.62
CA GLU A 88 5.70 6.59 -12.86
C GLU A 88 5.51 8.10 -13.02
N ASN A 89 5.40 8.82 -11.90
CA ASN A 89 5.26 10.27 -11.86
C ASN A 89 6.04 10.87 -10.68
N GLU A 90 6.20 12.19 -10.70
CA GLU A 90 6.89 12.93 -9.63
C GLU A 90 5.93 13.31 -8.48
N GLY A 91 4.63 13.12 -8.70
CA GLY A 91 3.60 13.71 -7.84
C GLY A 91 3.50 15.23 -8.02
N SER A 92 2.50 15.82 -7.42
CA SER A 92 2.27 17.28 -7.48
C SER A 92 1.31 17.73 -6.37
N ALA A 93 0.95 19.00 -6.36
CA ALA A 93 -0.08 19.54 -5.48
C ALA A 93 -1.49 18.94 -5.72
N THR A 94 -1.68 18.17 -6.79
CA THR A 94 -2.99 17.59 -7.17
C THR A 94 -2.89 16.12 -7.60
N GLU A 95 -1.69 15.52 -7.53
CA GLU A 95 -1.44 14.14 -7.95
C GLU A 95 -0.70 13.40 -6.86
N THR A 96 -0.98 12.12 -6.74
CA THR A 96 -0.27 11.18 -5.88
C THR A 96 0.97 10.64 -6.57
N VAL A 97 1.91 10.09 -5.81
CA VAL A 97 3.05 9.37 -6.38
C VAL A 97 2.65 7.93 -6.65
N ILE A 98 2.96 7.46 -7.85
CA ILE A 98 2.72 6.08 -8.27
C ILE A 98 4.06 5.38 -8.49
N VAL A 99 4.20 4.22 -7.88
CA VAL A 99 5.28 3.26 -8.12
C VAL A 99 4.70 2.09 -8.90
N ASP A 100 5.25 1.80 -10.06
CA ASP A 100 4.89 0.63 -10.86
C ASP A 100 5.94 -0.48 -10.71
N SER A 101 5.50 -1.67 -10.34
CA SER A 101 6.28 -2.89 -10.45
C SER A 101 5.96 -3.52 -11.81
N ALA A 102 6.77 -3.21 -12.81
CA ALA A 102 6.49 -3.54 -14.20
C ALA A 102 6.40 -5.04 -14.50
N LYS A 103 6.97 -5.89 -13.63
CA LYS A 103 7.03 -7.35 -13.82
C LYS A 103 6.74 -8.09 -12.53
N ALA A 104 6.12 -9.24 -12.66
CA ALA A 104 5.89 -10.15 -11.53
C ALA A 104 7.19 -10.56 -10.79
N SER A 105 8.33 -10.61 -11.51
CA SER A 105 9.65 -10.90 -10.92
C SER A 105 10.19 -9.80 -10.00
N ASP A 106 9.63 -8.59 -10.09
CA ASP A 106 10.05 -7.44 -9.27
C ASP A 106 9.55 -7.56 -7.82
N ILE A 107 8.63 -8.52 -7.58
CA ILE A 107 8.14 -8.86 -6.24
C ILE A 107 8.50 -10.30 -5.94
N SER A 108 9.38 -10.54 -5.00
CA SER A 108 9.88 -11.87 -4.64
C SER A 108 9.58 -12.25 -3.19
N TRP A 109 9.48 -13.56 -2.96
CA TRP A 109 9.19 -14.19 -1.69
C TRP A 109 10.15 -15.35 -1.46
N GLY A 110 10.82 -15.40 -0.31
CA GLY A 110 11.80 -16.43 -0.03
C GLY A 110 11.57 -17.18 1.26
N GLU A 111 11.94 -18.45 1.26
CA GLU A 111 11.85 -19.35 2.41
C GLU A 111 10.46 -19.37 3.08
N CYS A 112 9.42 -19.51 2.26
CA CYS A 112 8.05 -19.53 2.75
C CYS A 112 7.66 -20.91 3.29
N SER A 113 6.91 -20.91 4.39
CA SER A 113 6.43 -22.10 5.06
C SER A 113 5.10 -21.86 5.78
N THR A 114 4.41 -22.94 6.07
CA THR A 114 3.29 -23.01 7.01
C THR A 114 3.70 -23.86 8.21
N PRO A 115 2.95 -23.90 9.31
CA PRO A 115 3.18 -24.85 10.40
C PRO A 115 3.18 -26.32 9.95
N ASN A 116 2.57 -26.62 8.81
CA ASN A 116 2.41 -27.98 8.28
C ASN A 116 3.41 -28.33 7.15
N GLY A 117 4.27 -27.43 6.72
CA GLY A 117 5.27 -27.73 5.71
C GLY A 117 5.67 -26.55 4.83
N ALA A 118 6.40 -26.85 3.77
CA ALA A 118 6.90 -25.87 2.82
C ALA A 118 5.76 -25.23 2.02
N CYS A 119 5.96 -23.96 1.69
CA CYS A 119 5.05 -23.17 0.87
C CYS A 119 5.84 -22.47 -0.24
N THR A 120 5.27 -22.43 -1.43
CA THR A 120 5.78 -21.58 -2.52
C THR A 120 4.84 -20.42 -2.69
N VAL A 121 5.37 -19.20 -2.60
CA VAL A 121 4.62 -17.98 -2.88
C VAL A 121 5.21 -17.35 -4.15
N THR A 122 4.34 -16.97 -5.07
CA THR A 122 4.75 -16.44 -6.37
C THR A 122 3.86 -15.27 -6.76
N THR A 123 4.45 -14.17 -7.19
CA THR A 123 3.72 -13.08 -7.81
C THR A 123 3.37 -13.47 -9.25
N VAL A 124 2.10 -13.39 -9.60
CA VAL A 124 1.56 -13.75 -10.93
C VAL A 124 1.39 -12.51 -11.79
N ALA A 125 0.96 -11.42 -11.18
CA ALA A 125 0.90 -10.11 -11.80
C ALA A 125 1.48 -9.07 -10.85
N ALA A 126 2.29 -8.18 -11.37
CA ALA A 126 2.69 -6.96 -10.70
C ALA A 126 1.59 -5.92 -10.82
N GLY A 127 1.58 -4.98 -9.90
CA GLY A 127 0.64 -3.88 -9.86
C GLY A 127 1.32 -2.58 -9.50
N THR A 128 0.53 -1.59 -9.18
CA THR A 128 0.99 -0.27 -8.76
C THR A 128 0.81 -0.09 -7.26
N LEU A 129 1.68 0.73 -6.68
CA LEU A 129 1.57 1.23 -5.32
C LEU A 129 1.42 2.74 -5.39
N GLU A 130 0.33 3.25 -4.87
CA GLU A 130 0.03 4.67 -4.80
C GLU A 130 0.31 5.20 -3.40
N MET A 131 0.98 6.36 -3.31
CA MET A 131 1.36 6.99 -2.06
C MET A 131 0.61 8.30 -1.88
N HIS A 132 0.09 8.51 -0.66
CA HIS A 132 -0.64 9.70 -0.27
C HIS A 132 0.00 10.31 0.98
N TRP A 133 0.39 11.58 0.91
CA TRP A 133 0.98 12.28 2.05
C TRP A 133 0.02 12.38 3.23
N ILE A 134 0.54 12.13 4.43
CA ILE A 134 -0.17 12.36 5.69
C ILE A 134 0.17 13.77 6.18
N GLU A 135 -0.81 14.66 6.13
CA GLU A 135 -0.64 16.07 6.50
C GLU A 135 0.04 16.27 7.86
N GLY A 136 1.00 17.18 7.92
CA GLY A 136 1.74 17.47 9.15
C GLY A 136 2.85 16.48 9.49
N THR A 137 3.17 15.57 8.58
CA THR A 137 4.22 14.56 8.78
C THR A 137 5.16 14.49 7.57
N HIS A 138 6.14 13.60 7.65
CA HIS A 138 6.99 13.18 6.53
C HIS A 138 6.63 11.77 6.04
N ASN A 139 5.42 11.31 6.35
CA ASN A 139 4.93 9.96 6.10
C ASN A 139 3.82 9.97 5.04
N GLY A 140 3.51 8.78 4.51
CA GLY A 140 2.42 8.59 3.57
C GLY A 140 1.65 7.30 3.83
N THR A 141 0.40 7.25 3.43
CA THR A 141 -0.35 5.99 3.31
C THR A 141 -0.05 5.33 1.97
N LEU A 142 -0.16 4.01 1.93
CA LEU A 142 0.11 3.17 0.77
C LEU A 142 -1.17 2.47 0.33
N THR A 143 -1.54 2.64 -0.93
CA THR A 143 -2.67 1.95 -1.55
C THR A 143 -2.17 1.09 -2.70
N GLY A 144 -2.49 -0.22 -2.71
CA GLY A 144 -2.06 -1.15 -3.74
C GLY A 144 -3.16 -1.42 -4.76
N ASN A 145 -2.77 -1.67 -6.01
CA ASN A 145 -3.71 -2.00 -7.07
C ASN A 145 -3.10 -3.00 -8.07
N GLY A 146 -3.84 -4.08 -8.33
CA GLY A 146 -3.53 -5.02 -9.41
C GLY A 146 -2.44 -6.06 -9.12
N THR A 147 -1.81 -6.07 -7.95
CA THR A 147 -0.85 -7.12 -7.59
C THR A 147 -1.57 -8.42 -7.28
N ILE A 148 -1.20 -9.49 -7.97
CA ILE A 148 -1.76 -10.83 -7.78
C ILE A 148 -0.67 -11.79 -7.32
N VAL A 149 -0.91 -12.46 -6.21
CA VAL A 149 0.01 -13.43 -5.59
C VAL A 149 -0.69 -14.77 -5.46
N THR A 150 0.01 -15.85 -5.81
CA THR A 150 -0.43 -17.22 -5.55
C THR A 150 0.41 -17.88 -4.47
N SER A 151 -0.21 -18.67 -3.65
CA SER A 151 0.46 -19.57 -2.71
C SER A 151 0.13 -21.02 -3.03
N ASN A 152 1.14 -21.90 -2.94
CA ASN A 152 1.00 -23.35 -3.07
C ASN A 152 1.69 -24.00 -1.88
N CYS A 153 0.91 -24.47 -0.93
CA CYS A 153 1.39 -24.93 0.37
C CYS A 153 1.05 -26.39 0.60
N ALA A 154 2.02 -27.15 1.11
CA ALA A 154 1.78 -28.52 1.54
C ALA A 154 0.88 -28.56 2.79
N SER A 155 -0.08 -29.46 2.82
CA SER A 155 -0.93 -29.73 3.98
C SER A 155 -1.24 -31.21 4.14
N VAL A 156 -1.83 -31.58 5.28
CA VAL A 156 -2.28 -32.95 5.52
C VAL A 156 -3.41 -33.42 4.58
N PHE A 157 -4.06 -32.47 3.89
CA PHE A 157 -5.12 -32.73 2.91
C PHE A 157 -4.62 -32.63 1.45
N GLY A 158 -3.32 -32.55 1.23
CA GLY A 158 -2.69 -32.30 -0.07
C GLY A 158 -2.23 -30.84 -0.23
N ASN A 159 -1.87 -30.48 -1.45
CA ASN A 159 -1.45 -29.10 -1.72
C ASN A 159 -2.66 -28.16 -1.76
N ILE A 160 -2.56 -27.06 -1.02
CA ILE A 160 -3.53 -25.98 -1.02
C ILE A 160 -3.01 -24.86 -1.92
N HIS A 161 -3.78 -24.52 -2.95
CA HIS A 161 -3.48 -23.43 -3.87
C HIS A 161 -4.47 -22.29 -3.65
N CYS A 162 -3.96 -21.10 -3.32
CA CYS A 162 -4.75 -19.89 -3.12
C CYS A 162 -4.21 -18.73 -3.95
N GLU A 163 -5.10 -17.86 -4.41
CA GLU A 163 -4.77 -16.66 -5.16
C GLU A 163 -5.35 -15.44 -4.46
N TYR A 164 -4.53 -14.41 -4.28
CA TYR A 164 -4.85 -13.17 -3.58
C TYR A 164 -4.56 -11.97 -4.45
N GLU A 165 -5.31 -10.88 -4.26
CA GLU A 165 -5.16 -9.63 -4.99
C GLU A 165 -5.20 -8.44 -4.04
N ALA A 166 -4.24 -7.52 -4.21
CA ALA A 166 -4.34 -6.17 -3.69
C ALA A 166 -5.09 -5.32 -4.74
N ALA A 167 -6.28 -4.86 -4.40
CA ALA A 167 -7.13 -4.09 -5.32
C ALA A 167 -7.69 -2.86 -4.60
N SER A 168 -7.04 -1.72 -4.78
CA SER A 168 -7.44 -0.41 -4.23
C SER A 168 -7.66 -0.41 -2.71
N GLU A 169 -6.86 -1.20 -2.01
CA GLU A 169 -6.91 -1.35 -0.56
C GLU A 169 -5.86 -0.44 0.10
N ASP A 170 -6.18 0.10 1.27
CA ASP A 170 -5.18 0.74 2.13
C ASP A 170 -4.26 -0.36 2.68
N LEU A 171 -3.05 -0.42 2.15
CA LEU A 171 -2.10 -1.49 2.48
C LEU A 171 -1.29 -1.18 3.73
N GLY A 172 -0.94 0.08 3.97
CA GLY A 172 -0.07 0.42 5.09
C GLY A 172 0.45 1.85 5.07
N THR A 173 1.57 2.04 5.76
CA THR A 173 2.18 3.37 5.94
C THR A 173 3.64 3.36 5.52
N LEU A 174 4.05 4.37 4.74
CA LEU A 174 5.45 4.71 4.50
C LEU A 174 5.89 5.74 5.54
N THR A 175 6.80 5.35 6.42
CA THR A 175 7.46 6.25 7.37
C THR A 175 8.71 6.82 6.73
N GLY A 176 8.74 8.14 6.54
CA GLY A 176 9.87 8.82 5.93
C GLY A 176 11.11 8.80 6.83
N GLY A 177 12.29 8.62 6.21
CA GLY A 177 13.54 8.52 6.94
C GLY A 177 14.76 8.15 6.11
N ASN A 178 15.84 7.81 6.80
CA ASN A 178 17.06 7.28 6.20
C ASN A 178 17.62 6.11 7.05
N PRO A 179 17.25 4.86 6.75
CA PRO A 179 16.31 4.46 5.70
C PRO A 179 14.83 4.82 6.04
N ALA A 180 13.99 4.88 5.02
CA ALA A 180 12.54 4.92 5.18
C ALA A 180 12.00 3.49 5.33
N THR A 181 10.83 3.33 5.95
CA THR A 181 10.20 2.02 6.13
C THR A 181 8.75 2.00 5.66
N ALA A 182 8.36 0.92 5.00
CA ALA A 182 6.97 0.65 4.65
C ALA A 182 6.43 -0.45 5.57
N ASP A 183 5.41 -0.11 6.35
CA ASP A 183 4.80 -0.99 7.34
C ASP A 183 3.38 -1.37 6.90
N PHE A 184 3.12 -2.68 6.87
CA PHE A 184 1.85 -3.31 6.52
C PHE A 184 1.37 -4.10 7.74
N GLU A 185 0.38 -3.59 8.46
CA GLU A 185 -0.12 -4.21 9.68
C GLU A 185 -1.57 -4.67 9.52
N SER A 186 -1.78 -5.98 9.62
CA SER A 186 -3.11 -6.61 9.51
C SER A 186 -3.91 -6.14 8.29
N THR A 187 -3.21 -5.84 7.20
CA THR A 187 -3.77 -5.33 5.96
C THR A 187 -4.68 -6.39 5.34
N PRO A 188 -5.97 -6.12 5.13
CA PRO A 188 -6.86 -7.05 4.43
C PRO A 188 -6.46 -7.12 2.96
N ILE A 189 -6.44 -8.33 2.40
CA ILE A 189 -6.27 -8.56 0.96
C ILE A 189 -7.42 -9.42 0.43
N ASN A 190 -7.69 -9.32 -0.85
CA ASN A 190 -8.83 -10.01 -1.45
C ASN A 190 -8.46 -11.42 -1.90
N LEU A 191 -9.29 -12.40 -1.57
CA LEU A 191 -9.20 -13.76 -2.13
C LEU A 191 -9.81 -13.77 -3.53
N ARG A 192 -9.04 -14.17 -4.56
CA ARG A 192 -9.51 -14.26 -5.95
C ARG A 192 -10.02 -15.64 -6.35
N ALA A 193 -9.25 -16.67 -6.02
CA ALA A 193 -9.57 -18.03 -6.45
C ALA A 193 -9.66 -18.97 -5.23
N THR A 194 -10.71 -19.74 -5.20
CA THR A 194 -11.13 -20.54 -4.05
C THR A 194 -10.83 -22.03 -4.20
N SER A 195 -9.86 -22.50 -3.43
CA SER A 195 -10.04 -23.79 -2.79
C SER A 195 -10.89 -23.57 -1.53
N ALA A 196 -11.74 -24.51 -1.15
CA ALA A 196 -12.50 -24.45 0.10
C ALA A 196 -11.61 -24.33 1.36
N LEU A 197 -10.32 -24.52 1.22
CA LEU A 197 -9.30 -24.42 2.26
C LEU A 197 -8.56 -23.07 2.25
N CYS A 198 -8.84 -22.19 1.29
CA CYS A 198 -8.26 -20.84 1.26
C CYS A 198 -9.03 -19.93 2.23
N PRO A 199 -8.32 -19.11 3.01
CA PRO A 199 -8.95 -18.16 3.92
C PRO A 199 -9.71 -17.09 3.14
N SER A 200 -10.91 -16.77 3.61
CA SER A 200 -11.78 -15.79 2.94
C SER A 200 -11.41 -14.35 3.25
N VAL A 201 -10.71 -14.09 4.36
CA VAL A 201 -10.27 -12.75 4.77
C VAL A 201 -8.83 -12.85 5.27
N PRO A 202 -7.87 -12.99 4.36
CA PRO A 202 -6.47 -13.01 4.73
C PRO A 202 -6.00 -11.61 5.17
N LYS A 203 -5.04 -11.57 6.09
CA LYS A 203 -4.38 -10.36 6.54
C LYS A 203 -2.89 -10.47 6.26
N TRP A 204 -2.33 -9.39 5.79
CA TRP A 204 -0.91 -9.27 5.49
C TRP A 204 -0.20 -8.44 6.54
N ASP A 205 0.88 -8.97 7.09
CA ASP A 205 1.78 -8.29 8.01
C ASP A 205 3.19 -8.35 7.41
N ALA A 206 3.77 -7.19 7.15
CA ALA A 206 5.10 -7.07 6.56
C ALA A 206 5.73 -5.72 6.89
N LYS A 207 7.05 -5.70 6.97
CA LYS A 207 7.82 -4.47 7.05
C LYS A 207 8.95 -4.51 6.04
N TYR A 208 9.13 -3.43 5.30
CA TYR A 208 10.19 -3.26 4.31
C TYR A 208 11.02 -2.02 4.62
N GLU A 209 12.33 -2.16 4.55
CA GLU A 209 13.25 -1.04 4.47
C GLU A 209 13.41 -0.61 3.02
N ILE A 210 13.36 0.69 2.75
CA ILE A 210 13.62 1.24 1.43
C ILE A 210 15.12 1.31 1.21
N ALA A 211 15.66 0.32 0.50
CA ALA A 211 17.09 0.13 0.29
C ALA A 211 17.65 0.95 -0.88
N ALA A 212 16.86 1.12 -1.95
CA ALA A 212 17.20 2.04 -3.04
C ALA A 212 16.29 3.28 -2.96
N LEU A 213 16.78 4.41 -3.44
CA LEU A 213 16.13 5.72 -3.30
C LEU A 213 16.11 6.24 -1.84
N ALA A 214 17.16 5.97 -1.07
CA ALA A 214 17.26 6.49 0.30
C ALA A 214 18.15 7.75 0.35
N PRO A 215 17.82 8.72 1.21
CA PRO A 215 16.67 8.81 2.13
C PRO A 215 15.35 9.14 1.40
N VAL A 216 14.21 8.73 1.95
CA VAL A 216 12.89 9.05 1.39
C VAL A 216 12.01 9.72 2.43
N TYR A 217 11.40 10.83 2.08
CA TYR A 217 10.38 11.54 2.85
C TYR A 217 9.17 11.81 1.98
N VAL A 218 7.98 11.69 2.54
CA VAL A 218 6.72 12.01 1.85
C VAL A 218 6.31 13.43 2.21
N THR A 219 6.02 14.23 1.20
CA THR A 219 5.68 15.65 1.36
C THR A 219 4.44 16.01 0.55
N GLY A 220 3.81 17.14 0.86
CA GLY A 220 2.58 17.55 0.21
C GLY A 220 2.74 18.06 -1.22
N HIS A 221 3.81 18.79 -1.54
CA HIS A 221 4.06 19.34 -2.88
C HIS A 221 5.52 19.83 -3.02
N THR A 222 5.91 20.19 -4.24
CA THR A 222 7.16 20.92 -4.55
C THR A 222 6.96 22.42 -4.50
#